data_ed8562b55ccefc7450615b98740920bc
#
_entry.id   ed8562b55ccefc7450615b98740920bc
#
_cell.length_a   1.000
_cell.length_b   1.000
_cell.length_c   1.000
_cell.angle_alpha   90.00
_cell.angle_beta   90.00
_cell.angle_gamma   90.00
#
_symmetry.space_group_name_H-M   'P 1'
#
loop_
_entity.id
_entity.type
_entity.pdbx_description
1 polymer ?
#
loop_
_entity_poly.entity_id
_entity_poly.type
_entity_poly.pdbx_seq_one_letter_code
_entity_poly.pdbx_strand_id
1 'polypeptide(L)'
;MKQELFPEIADSGLRIDKYLSTVNEQLSRSYIQKLLKSGLVLVDGKPVKASYQVEEGEVISLDIPEAVEPEIEPEDMDLDILYEDKDVILINKPKGMVVHPAAGHYSHTLVNGLMYHCKDQLSGINGVMRPGIVHRIDMDTTGVIIACKNDMAHNSIAAQLKEHSITRRYQAIVHGVLKDDTGTIDAPIGRHPTDRKKMSINYNHGKNAVTHYKVLKRFRQYTHVECRLETGR
;
A
#
# COMPACT_ATOMS: atom_id res chain seq x y z
N MET A 1 5.49 -11.84 -21.63
CA MET A 1 5.02 -11.39 -22.97
C MET A 1 6.16 -10.69 -23.67
N LYS A 2 6.52 -11.13 -24.90
CA LYS A 2 7.62 -10.51 -25.66
C LYS A 2 7.06 -9.55 -26.69
N GLN A 3 7.66 -8.38 -26.81
CA GLN A 3 7.30 -7.34 -27.77
C GLN A 3 8.57 -6.87 -28.49
N GLU A 4 8.44 -6.56 -29.78
CA GLU A 4 9.48 -5.86 -30.54
C GLU A 4 8.94 -4.49 -30.92
N LEU A 5 9.77 -3.47 -30.73
CA LEU A 5 9.46 -2.07 -30.96
C LEU A 5 10.53 -1.48 -31.89
N PHE A 6 10.08 -0.61 -32.79
CA PHE A 6 10.91 0.02 -33.77
C PHE A 6 10.80 1.53 -33.65
N PRO A 7 11.81 2.22 -33.08
CA PRO A 7 11.80 3.68 -33.00
C PRO A 7 11.73 4.33 -34.36
N GLU A 8 10.91 5.39 -34.45
CA GLU A 8 10.85 6.24 -35.66
C GLU A 8 11.82 7.43 -35.52
N ILE A 9 12.00 8.19 -36.63
CA ILE A 9 12.86 9.40 -36.68
C ILE A 9 12.50 10.35 -35.49
N ALA A 10 11.21 10.51 -35.21
CA ALA A 10 10.71 11.38 -34.13
C ALA A 10 11.12 10.95 -32.72
N ASP A 11 11.48 9.67 -32.54
CA ASP A 11 11.88 9.10 -31.26
C ASP A 11 13.40 9.18 -31.03
N SER A 12 14.18 9.44 -32.11
CA SER A 12 15.65 9.46 -32.07
C SER A 12 16.15 10.48 -31.01
N GLY A 13 17.11 10.04 -30.22
CA GLY A 13 17.67 10.84 -29.11
C GLY A 13 16.86 10.79 -27.80
N LEU A 14 15.67 10.18 -27.78
CA LEU A 14 14.94 9.97 -26.54
C LEU A 14 15.63 8.90 -25.70
N ARG A 15 15.63 9.09 -24.38
CA ARG A 15 16.08 8.04 -23.47
C ARG A 15 15.16 6.83 -23.57
N ILE A 16 15.71 5.63 -23.63
CA ILE A 16 14.96 4.38 -23.77
C ILE A 16 13.92 4.18 -22.65
N ASP A 17 14.21 4.60 -21.41
CA ASP A 17 13.25 4.50 -20.30
C ASP A 17 12.04 5.43 -20.50
N LYS A 18 12.22 6.57 -21.19
CA LYS A 18 11.14 7.49 -21.55
C LYS A 18 10.38 6.98 -22.78
N TYR A 19 11.08 6.60 -23.83
CA TYR A 19 10.48 6.05 -25.05
C TYR A 19 9.54 4.88 -24.73
N LEU A 20 10.06 3.86 -24.01
CA LEU A 20 9.26 2.69 -23.64
C LEU A 20 8.04 3.02 -22.76
N SER A 21 8.12 4.05 -21.89
CA SER A 21 6.97 4.47 -21.09
C SER A 21 5.93 5.27 -21.88
N THR A 22 6.30 5.81 -23.04
CA THR A 22 5.37 6.50 -23.94
C THR A 22 4.63 5.50 -24.83
N VAL A 23 5.34 4.51 -25.40
CA VAL A 23 4.72 3.49 -26.28
C VAL A 23 3.98 2.39 -25.51
N ASN A 24 4.24 2.24 -24.21
CA ASN A 24 3.57 1.29 -23.32
C ASN A 24 2.95 2.02 -22.13
N GLU A 25 1.80 2.64 -22.32
CA GLU A 25 1.09 3.44 -21.28
C GLU A 25 0.78 2.65 -19.99
N GLN A 26 0.69 1.33 -20.06
CA GLN A 26 0.43 0.44 -18.91
C GLN A 26 1.68 0.21 -18.05
N LEU A 27 2.88 0.52 -18.55
CA LEU A 27 4.14 0.29 -17.86
C LEU A 27 4.67 1.59 -17.25
N SER A 28 4.81 1.62 -15.93
CA SER A 28 5.45 2.76 -15.29
C SER A 28 6.94 2.83 -15.65
N ARG A 29 7.48 4.05 -15.79
CA ARG A 29 8.91 4.27 -16.07
C ARG A 29 9.83 3.58 -15.03
N SER A 30 9.43 3.50 -13.78
CA SER A 30 10.18 2.79 -12.74
C SER A 30 10.22 1.28 -12.96
N TYR A 31 9.15 0.71 -13.51
CA TYR A 31 9.12 -0.71 -13.88
C TYR A 31 10.00 -0.99 -15.08
N ILE A 32 9.95 -0.14 -16.11
CA ILE A 32 10.83 -0.22 -17.30
C ILE A 32 12.31 -0.17 -16.88
N GLN A 33 12.68 0.71 -15.96
CA GLN A 33 14.05 0.75 -15.43
C GLN A 33 14.48 -0.55 -14.71
N LYS A 34 13.55 -1.25 -14.07
CA LYS A 34 13.82 -2.58 -13.51
C LYS A 34 14.04 -3.61 -14.61
N LEU A 35 13.21 -3.61 -15.65
CA LEU A 35 13.37 -4.53 -16.79
C LEU A 35 14.71 -4.31 -17.49
N LEU A 36 15.11 -3.06 -17.72
CA LEU A 36 16.41 -2.70 -18.27
C LEU A 36 17.57 -3.23 -17.40
N LYS A 37 17.47 -3.02 -16.08
CA LYS A 37 18.49 -3.50 -15.14
C LYS A 37 18.56 -5.04 -15.07
N SER A 38 17.46 -5.73 -15.31
CA SER A 38 17.40 -7.20 -15.33
C SER A 38 17.75 -7.81 -16.69
N GLY A 39 18.13 -6.98 -17.70
CA GLY A 39 18.48 -7.47 -19.05
C GLY A 39 17.29 -7.97 -19.86
N LEU A 40 16.07 -7.60 -19.49
CA LEU A 40 14.82 -7.98 -20.16
C LEU A 40 14.43 -6.98 -21.27
N VAL A 41 15.26 -5.96 -21.49
CA VAL A 41 15.17 -5.02 -22.60
C VAL A 41 16.50 -5.06 -23.34
N LEU A 42 16.45 -5.35 -24.63
CA LEU A 42 17.63 -5.41 -25.51
C LEU A 42 17.43 -4.46 -26.68
N VAL A 43 18.50 -3.81 -27.10
CA VAL A 43 18.57 -3.06 -28.37
C VAL A 43 19.53 -3.81 -29.27
N ASP A 44 19.06 -4.22 -30.43
CA ASP A 44 19.80 -5.07 -31.39
C ASP A 44 20.43 -6.29 -30.70
N GLY A 45 19.66 -6.93 -29.82
CA GLY A 45 20.07 -8.11 -29.04
C GLY A 45 21.05 -7.84 -27.90
N LYS A 46 21.38 -6.57 -27.56
CA LYS A 46 22.33 -6.21 -26.49
C LYS A 46 21.64 -5.47 -25.35
N PRO A 47 21.98 -5.77 -24.07
CA PRO A 47 21.45 -5.04 -22.94
C PRO A 47 21.99 -3.61 -22.89
N VAL A 48 21.10 -2.66 -22.57
CA VAL A 48 21.43 -1.23 -22.51
C VAL A 48 21.05 -0.63 -21.14
N LYS A 49 21.65 0.54 -20.82
CA LYS A 49 21.29 1.29 -19.60
C LYS A 49 20.02 2.11 -19.82
N ALA A 50 19.31 2.47 -18.76
CA ALA A 50 18.09 3.31 -18.82
C ALA A 50 18.32 4.70 -19.45
N SER A 51 19.55 5.17 -19.50
CA SER A 51 19.95 6.44 -20.14
C SER A 51 20.30 6.31 -21.61
N TYR A 52 20.26 5.11 -22.18
CA TYR A 52 20.51 4.89 -23.60
C TYR A 52 19.56 5.76 -24.44
N GLN A 53 20.07 6.36 -25.51
CA GLN A 53 19.28 7.15 -26.45
C GLN A 53 18.96 6.28 -27.67
N VAL A 54 17.68 6.10 -27.93
CA VAL A 54 17.20 5.27 -29.03
C VAL A 54 17.48 5.97 -30.38
N GLU A 55 17.76 5.18 -31.42
CA GLU A 55 17.97 5.68 -32.79
C GLU A 55 16.98 4.99 -33.75
N GLU A 56 16.66 5.68 -34.83
CA GLU A 56 15.83 5.11 -35.89
C GLU A 56 16.47 3.84 -36.46
N GLY A 57 15.65 2.82 -36.73
CA GLY A 57 16.07 1.55 -37.35
C GLY A 57 16.58 0.51 -36.33
N GLU A 58 16.70 0.84 -35.06
CA GLU A 58 17.02 -0.14 -34.04
C GLU A 58 15.84 -1.07 -33.75
N VAL A 59 16.13 -2.30 -33.33
CA VAL A 59 15.14 -3.26 -32.84
C VAL A 59 15.21 -3.35 -31.32
N ILE A 60 14.17 -2.87 -30.66
CA ILE A 60 14.07 -2.96 -29.20
C ILE A 60 13.22 -4.15 -28.82
N SER A 61 13.84 -5.18 -28.25
CA SER A 61 13.14 -6.35 -27.71
C SER A 61 12.82 -6.11 -26.23
N LEU A 62 11.55 -6.17 -25.88
CA LEU A 62 11.05 -6.02 -24.51
C LEU A 62 10.39 -7.33 -24.05
N ASP A 63 10.98 -7.99 -23.08
CA ASP A 63 10.38 -9.17 -22.44
C ASP A 63 9.75 -8.75 -21.12
N ILE A 64 8.41 -8.77 -21.08
CA ILE A 64 7.64 -8.48 -19.88
C ILE A 64 7.31 -9.82 -19.22
N PRO A 65 7.95 -10.16 -18.07
CA PRO A 65 7.58 -11.35 -17.32
C PRO A 65 6.10 -11.33 -16.97
N GLU A 66 5.45 -12.47 -17.04
CA GLU A 66 4.13 -12.59 -16.43
C GLU A 66 4.24 -12.20 -14.96
N ALA A 67 3.28 -11.41 -14.50
CA ALA A 67 3.19 -11.08 -13.09
C ALA A 67 2.91 -12.40 -12.34
N VAL A 68 3.95 -12.99 -11.77
CA VAL A 68 3.78 -14.05 -10.78
C VAL A 68 3.23 -13.31 -9.55
N GLU A 69 1.92 -13.37 -9.35
CA GLU A 69 1.35 -12.98 -8.07
C GLU A 69 1.94 -13.95 -7.05
N PRO A 70 2.67 -13.46 -6.03
CA PRO A 70 3.20 -14.33 -5.00
C PRO A 70 2.01 -15.04 -4.36
N GLU A 71 1.99 -16.36 -4.40
CA GLU A 71 1.04 -17.16 -3.65
C GLU A 71 1.23 -16.82 -2.17
N ILE A 72 0.15 -16.38 -1.54
CA ILE A 72 0.13 -16.16 -0.09
C ILE A 72 -0.19 -17.51 0.53
N GLU A 73 0.77 -18.07 1.25
CA GLU A 73 0.58 -19.32 1.95
C GLU A 73 -0.17 -19.09 3.27
N PRO A 74 -1.21 -19.90 3.56
CA PRO A 74 -1.84 -19.92 4.87
C PRO A 74 -0.83 -20.33 5.96
N GLU A 75 -0.77 -19.60 7.06
CA GLU A 75 0.12 -19.89 8.18
C GLU A 75 -0.67 -20.09 9.47
N ASP A 76 -0.34 -21.16 10.23
CA ASP A 76 -0.89 -21.37 11.57
C ASP A 76 -0.31 -20.33 12.53
N MET A 77 -1.14 -19.34 12.86
CA MET A 77 -0.78 -18.21 13.70
C MET A 77 -1.79 -18.04 14.82
N ASP A 78 -1.31 -17.71 16.02
CA ASP A 78 -2.14 -17.36 17.16
C ASP A 78 -2.74 -15.96 16.95
N LEU A 79 -3.98 -15.91 16.47
CA LEU A 79 -4.73 -14.68 16.23
C LEU A 79 -5.60 -14.35 17.46
N ASP A 80 -5.40 -13.18 18.05
CA ASP A 80 -6.25 -12.64 19.15
C ASP A 80 -7.61 -12.20 18.56
N ILE A 81 -8.54 -13.17 18.46
CA ILE A 81 -9.87 -12.99 17.88
C ILE A 81 -10.82 -12.43 18.95
N LEU A 82 -11.30 -11.20 18.70
CA LEU A 82 -12.23 -10.51 19.59
C LEU A 82 -13.69 -10.89 19.32
N TYR A 83 -14.02 -11.17 18.07
CA TYR A 83 -15.36 -11.54 17.62
C TYR A 83 -15.27 -12.26 16.28
N GLU A 84 -16.12 -13.24 16.07
CA GLU A 84 -16.27 -13.91 14.79
C GLU A 84 -17.72 -14.39 14.60
N ASP A 85 -18.24 -14.21 13.39
CA ASP A 85 -19.49 -14.82 12.95
C ASP A 85 -19.35 -15.37 11.51
N LYS A 86 -20.46 -15.60 10.81
CA LYS A 86 -20.45 -16.07 9.41
C LYS A 86 -20.00 -15.02 8.41
N ASP A 87 -20.05 -13.74 8.77
CA ASP A 87 -19.85 -12.62 7.84
C ASP A 87 -18.52 -11.90 8.08
N VAL A 88 -18.09 -11.76 9.33
CA VAL A 88 -16.91 -10.99 9.69
C VAL A 88 -16.09 -11.66 10.79
N ILE A 89 -14.82 -11.28 10.86
CA ILE A 89 -13.90 -11.59 11.95
C ILE A 89 -13.19 -10.31 12.41
N LEU A 90 -13.16 -10.07 13.72
CA LEU A 90 -12.48 -8.94 14.36
C LEU A 90 -11.26 -9.46 15.12
N ILE A 91 -10.10 -8.89 14.82
CA ILE A 91 -8.83 -9.32 15.39
C ILE A 91 -8.16 -8.13 16.06
N ASN A 92 -7.64 -8.35 17.26
CA ASN A 92 -6.74 -7.42 17.92
C ASN A 92 -5.33 -7.60 17.37
N LYS A 93 -4.99 -6.85 16.33
CA LYS A 93 -3.67 -6.96 15.67
C LYS A 93 -2.55 -6.55 16.62
N PRO A 94 -1.55 -7.41 16.88
CA PRO A 94 -0.40 -7.04 17.69
C PRO A 94 0.52 -6.04 16.99
N LYS A 95 1.42 -5.39 17.74
CA LYS A 95 2.54 -4.62 17.22
C LYS A 95 3.49 -5.53 16.44
N GLY A 96 4.10 -5.00 15.38
CA GLY A 96 5.08 -5.72 14.56
C GLY A 96 4.47 -6.57 13.45
N MET A 97 3.15 -6.77 13.44
CA MET A 97 2.45 -7.55 12.41
C MET A 97 2.00 -6.63 11.25
N VAL A 98 2.37 -7.00 10.03
CA VAL A 98 1.88 -6.36 8.79
C VAL A 98 0.51 -6.95 8.43
N VAL A 99 -0.41 -6.15 7.91
CA VAL A 99 -1.76 -6.62 7.57
C VAL A 99 -1.74 -7.55 6.36
N HIS A 100 -1.02 -7.21 5.30
CA HIS A 100 -0.95 -8.00 4.07
C HIS A 100 0.47 -8.00 3.50
N PRO A 101 0.87 -9.01 2.72
CA PRO A 101 2.20 -9.11 2.16
C PRO A 101 2.63 -7.86 1.42
N ALA A 102 3.86 -7.45 1.64
CA ALA A 102 4.49 -6.31 1.02
C ALA A 102 6.01 -6.56 0.88
N ALA A 103 6.72 -5.73 0.12
CA ALA A 103 8.16 -5.85 -0.06
C ALA A 103 8.90 -5.92 1.29
N GLY A 104 9.58 -7.04 1.55
CA GLY A 104 10.28 -7.34 2.80
C GLY A 104 9.45 -8.05 3.87
N HIS A 105 8.14 -8.31 3.62
CA HIS A 105 7.23 -8.99 4.54
C HIS A 105 6.25 -9.85 3.73
N TYR A 106 6.70 -11.02 3.29
CA TYR A 106 5.88 -11.93 2.46
C TYR A 106 5.20 -13.03 3.26
N SER A 107 5.57 -13.21 4.52
CA SER A 107 5.07 -14.21 5.47
C SER A 107 4.75 -13.55 6.81
N HIS A 108 4.08 -14.28 7.71
CA HIS A 108 3.70 -13.84 9.07
C HIS A 108 2.87 -12.53 9.05
N THR A 109 2.08 -12.33 8.01
CA THR A 109 1.13 -11.23 7.93
C THR A 109 -0.24 -11.64 8.48
N LEU A 110 -1.07 -10.68 8.80
CA LEU A 110 -2.42 -10.97 9.24
C LEU A 110 -3.21 -11.80 8.20
N VAL A 111 -2.98 -11.55 6.91
CA VAL A 111 -3.63 -12.29 5.82
C VAL A 111 -3.20 -13.76 5.82
N ASN A 112 -1.90 -14.09 6.07
CA ASN A 112 -1.47 -15.49 6.17
C ASN A 112 -2.22 -16.24 7.27
N GLY A 113 -2.35 -15.63 8.45
CA GLY A 113 -3.10 -16.21 9.57
C GLY A 113 -4.60 -16.32 9.31
N LEU A 114 -5.20 -15.29 8.69
CA LEU A 114 -6.61 -15.31 8.30
C LEU A 114 -6.92 -16.41 7.29
N MET A 115 -6.06 -16.61 6.29
CA MET A 115 -6.22 -17.69 5.30
C MET A 115 -6.17 -19.08 5.95
N TYR A 116 -5.31 -19.26 6.96
CA TYR A 116 -5.25 -20.51 7.71
C TYR A 116 -6.52 -20.72 8.56
N HIS A 117 -6.91 -19.69 9.31
CA HIS A 117 -8.05 -19.75 10.24
C HIS A 117 -9.40 -19.90 9.49
N CYS A 118 -9.64 -19.03 8.51
CA CYS A 118 -10.91 -18.97 7.79
C CYS A 118 -10.98 -19.95 6.60
N LYS A 119 -9.83 -20.50 6.17
CA LYS A 119 -9.74 -21.35 4.97
C LYS A 119 -10.34 -20.62 3.75
N ASP A 120 -11.26 -21.28 3.04
CA ASP A 120 -11.92 -20.72 1.85
C ASP A 120 -13.03 -19.70 2.16
N GLN A 121 -13.20 -19.34 3.44
CA GLN A 121 -14.24 -18.40 3.89
C GLN A 121 -13.69 -16.96 4.02
N LEU A 122 -13.06 -16.45 2.99
CA LEU A 122 -12.67 -15.03 2.93
C LEU A 122 -13.17 -14.43 1.62
N SER A 123 -13.64 -13.17 1.69
CA SER A 123 -14.04 -12.45 0.48
C SER A 123 -12.88 -12.31 -0.50
N GLY A 124 -13.11 -12.64 -1.76
CA GLY A 124 -12.13 -12.53 -2.85
C GLY A 124 -12.11 -11.20 -3.59
N ILE A 125 -12.94 -10.22 -3.23
CA ILE A 125 -13.11 -8.96 -3.98
C ILE A 125 -11.80 -8.23 -4.24
N ASN A 126 -10.87 -8.20 -3.28
CA ASN A 126 -9.57 -7.53 -3.43
C ASN A 126 -8.46 -8.46 -3.98
N GLY A 127 -8.87 -9.58 -4.58
CA GLY A 127 -7.97 -10.56 -5.20
C GLY A 127 -7.16 -11.37 -4.21
N VAL A 128 -6.27 -12.20 -4.74
CA VAL A 128 -5.46 -13.18 -3.98
C VAL A 128 -4.58 -12.53 -2.92
N MET A 129 -4.10 -11.30 -3.17
CA MET A 129 -3.17 -10.60 -2.28
C MET A 129 -3.80 -10.02 -1.01
N ARG A 130 -5.13 -9.88 -0.94
CA ARG A 130 -5.83 -9.20 0.16
C ARG A 130 -7.21 -9.79 0.45
N PRO A 131 -7.33 -11.13 0.57
CA PRO A 131 -8.63 -11.74 0.80
C PRO A 131 -9.23 -11.20 2.11
N GLY A 132 -10.49 -10.79 2.05
CA GLY A 132 -11.24 -10.29 3.20
C GLY A 132 -10.84 -8.91 3.75
N ILE A 133 -9.76 -8.30 3.28
CA ILE A 133 -9.22 -7.06 3.84
C ILE A 133 -9.91 -5.82 3.24
N VAL A 134 -10.58 -5.06 4.09
CA VAL A 134 -11.28 -3.80 3.74
C VAL A 134 -10.56 -2.55 4.23
N HIS A 135 -9.69 -2.67 5.22
CA HIS A 135 -8.87 -1.56 5.74
C HIS A 135 -7.56 -2.08 6.33
N ARG A 136 -6.69 -1.18 6.71
CA ARG A 136 -5.40 -1.52 7.32
C ARG A 136 -4.98 -0.51 8.37
N ILE A 137 -4.17 -0.96 9.31
CA ILE A 137 -3.37 -0.13 10.21
C ILE A 137 -1.89 -0.48 10.01
N ASP A 138 -1.00 0.40 10.42
CA ASP A 138 0.44 0.20 10.21
C ASP A 138 0.99 -0.95 11.06
N MET A 139 2.17 -1.43 10.69
CA MET A 139 2.84 -2.55 11.36
C MET A 139 2.94 -2.36 12.87
N ASP A 140 3.36 -1.18 13.31
CA ASP A 140 3.54 -0.86 14.74
C ASP A 140 2.29 -0.33 15.44
N THR A 141 1.18 -0.16 14.72
CA THR A 141 -0.12 0.17 15.31
C THR A 141 -0.83 -1.11 15.74
N THR A 142 -1.28 -1.14 16.98
CA THR A 142 -2.08 -2.23 17.55
C THR A 142 -3.57 -1.92 17.49
N GLY A 143 -4.41 -2.94 17.62
CA GLY A 143 -5.84 -2.77 17.80
C GLY A 143 -6.69 -3.46 16.75
N VAL A 144 -7.97 -3.11 16.75
CA VAL A 144 -9.00 -3.86 16.02
C VAL A 144 -8.89 -3.71 14.51
N ILE A 145 -8.82 -4.84 13.83
CA ILE A 145 -9.00 -4.96 12.39
C ILE A 145 -10.22 -5.85 12.13
N ILE A 146 -11.07 -5.42 11.19
CA ILE A 146 -12.16 -6.22 10.67
C ILE A 146 -11.74 -6.83 9.33
N ALA A 147 -11.97 -8.13 9.17
CA ALA A 147 -11.88 -8.82 7.89
C ALA A 147 -13.24 -9.45 7.55
N CYS A 148 -13.53 -9.53 6.26
CA CYS A 148 -14.82 -9.98 5.75
C CYS A 148 -14.71 -11.42 5.23
N LYS A 149 -15.60 -12.30 5.68
CA LYS A 149 -15.62 -13.71 5.34
C LYS A 149 -16.38 -13.99 4.02
N ASN A 150 -17.15 -13.02 3.53
CA ASN A 150 -17.87 -13.11 2.26
C ASN A 150 -17.99 -11.74 1.58
N ASP A 151 -18.39 -11.78 0.31
CA ASP A 151 -18.45 -10.58 -0.56
C ASP A 151 -19.57 -9.61 -0.16
N MET A 152 -20.65 -10.10 0.43
CA MET A 152 -21.74 -9.25 0.91
C MET A 152 -21.27 -8.38 2.09
N ALA A 153 -20.61 -8.99 3.07
CA ALA A 153 -20.01 -8.27 4.19
C ALA A 153 -18.92 -7.31 3.71
N HIS A 154 -18.08 -7.74 2.77
CA HIS A 154 -17.03 -6.91 2.19
C HIS A 154 -17.59 -5.61 1.56
N ASN A 155 -18.58 -5.75 0.70
CA ASN A 155 -19.20 -4.60 0.05
C ASN A 155 -19.86 -3.65 1.07
N SER A 156 -20.56 -4.21 2.06
CA SER A 156 -21.22 -3.43 3.12
C SER A 156 -20.21 -2.63 3.97
N ILE A 157 -19.17 -3.31 4.45
CA ILE A 157 -18.14 -2.66 5.29
C ILE A 157 -17.31 -1.67 4.48
N ALA A 158 -16.96 -1.99 3.23
CA ALA A 158 -16.24 -1.08 2.34
C ALA A 158 -17.04 0.21 2.06
N ALA A 159 -18.36 0.10 1.85
CA ALA A 159 -19.24 1.26 1.69
C ALA A 159 -19.25 2.13 2.95
N GLN A 160 -19.43 1.53 4.12
CA GLN A 160 -19.40 2.26 5.41
C GLN A 160 -18.06 2.95 5.67
N LEU A 161 -16.94 2.32 5.30
CA LEU A 161 -15.60 2.92 5.40
C LEU A 161 -15.44 4.09 4.42
N LYS A 162 -15.99 3.99 3.22
CA LYS A 162 -15.97 5.03 2.20
C LYS A 162 -16.81 6.25 2.60
N GLU A 163 -17.98 6.01 3.19
CA GLU A 163 -18.89 7.03 3.68
C GLU A 163 -18.48 7.60 5.06
N HIS A 164 -17.41 7.04 5.64
CA HIS A 164 -16.92 7.39 6.97
C HIS A 164 -17.96 7.22 8.09
N SER A 165 -18.95 6.35 7.91
CA SER A 165 -19.98 6.05 8.90
C SER A 165 -19.46 5.20 10.08
N ILE A 166 -18.39 4.43 9.87
CA ILE A 166 -17.69 3.70 10.94
C ILE A 166 -16.82 4.67 11.73
N THR A 167 -17.10 4.82 13.02
CA THR A 167 -16.29 5.65 13.92
C THR A 167 -14.97 4.96 14.23
N ARG A 168 -13.87 5.54 13.77
CA ARG A 168 -12.50 5.06 14.01
C ARG A 168 -11.84 5.91 15.09
N ARG A 169 -11.53 5.29 16.23
CA ARG A 169 -10.84 5.93 17.36
C ARG A 169 -9.48 5.29 17.55
N TYR A 170 -8.48 6.13 17.74
CA TYR A 170 -7.11 5.74 18.01
C TYR A 170 -6.63 6.43 19.28
N GLN A 171 -5.70 5.81 19.97
CA GLN A 171 -4.96 6.47 21.05
C GLN A 171 -3.49 6.58 20.64
N ALA A 172 -2.89 7.69 20.97
CA ALA A 172 -1.48 7.95 20.66
C ALA A 172 -0.81 8.74 21.80
N ILE A 173 0.48 8.49 21.96
CA ILE A 173 1.35 9.35 22.78
C ILE A 173 2.17 10.20 21.80
N VAL A 174 1.95 11.50 21.84
CA VAL A 174 2.64 12.47 20.99
C VAL A 174 3.71 13.23 21.76
N HIS A 175 4.79 13.61 21.07
CA HIS A 175 5.82 14.49 21.63
C HIS A 175 5.27 15.87 21.90
N GLY A 176 5.73 16.49 22.98
CA GLY A 176 5.31 17.81 23.40
C GLY A 176 4.04 17.82 24.26
N VAL A 177 3.75 18.97 24.84
CA VAL A 177 2.58 19.17 25.68
C VAL A 177 1.60 20.07 24.93
N LEU A 178 0.49 19.49 24.50
CA LEU A 178 -0.59 20.22 23.85
C LEU A 178 -1.25 21.18 24.84
N LYS A 179 -1.46 22.44 24.46
CA LYS A 179 -2.10 23.46 25.32
C LYS A 179 -3.61 23.23 25.42
N ASP A 180 -4.25 23.04 24.28
CA ASP A 180 -5.69 22.88 24.17
C ASP A 180 -6.13 21.44 24.44
N ASP A 181 -7.26 21.27 25.11
CA ASP A 181 -7.79 19.94 25.45
C ASP A 181 -8.36 19.19 24.24
N THR A 182 -8.77 19.92 23.22
CA THR A 182 -9.30 19.38 21.97
C THR A 182 -8.81 20.23 20.80
N GLY A 183 -8.77 19.64 19.60
CA GLY A 183 -8.47 20.38 18.40
C GLY A 183 -8.66 19.55 17.14
N THR A 184 -8.55 20.22 16.01
CA THR A 184 -8.63 19.61 14.68
C THR A 184 -7.36 19.94 13.92
N ILE A 185 -6.74 18.92 13.33
CA ILE A 185 -5.61 19.05 12.43
C ILE A 185 -6.14 18.75 11.04
N ASP A 186 -6.20 19.78 10.19
CA ASP A 186 -6.54 19.67 8.76
C ASP A 186 -5.31 20.05 7.94
N ALA A 187 -4.54 19.02 7.56
CA ALA A 187 -3.30 19.24 6.83
C ALA A 187 -2.96 18.00 5.98
N PRO A 188 -2.56 18.19 4.71
CA PRO A 188 -2.28 17.08 3.81
C PRO A 188 -1.03 16.31 4.25
N ILE A 189 -1.14 14.98 4.31
CA ILE A 189 -0.04 14.08 4.67
C ILE A 189 0.56 13.44 3.42
N GLY A 190 1.88 13.49 3.31
CA GLY A 190 2.66 12.86 2.25
C GLY A 190 4.02 12.39 2.73
N ARG A 191 4.80 11.79 1.83
CA ARG A 191 6.17 11.42 2.13
C ARG A 191 7.01 12.67 2.43
N HIS A 192 7.85 12.56 3.45
CA HIS A 192 8.80 13.64 3.78
C HIS A 192 9.72 13.92 2.59
N PRO A 193 9.99 15.19 2.24
CA PRO A 193 10.71 15.53 1.01
C PRO A 193 12.13 14.94 0.93
N THR A 194 12.83 14.84 2.05
CA THR A 194 14.22 14.36 2.12
C THR A 194 14.35 12.99 2.79
N ASP A 195 13.56 12.69 3.82
CA ASP A 195 13.58 11.41 4.52
C ASP A 195 12.36 10.55 4.11
N ARG A 196 12.54 9.74 3.09
CA ARG A 196 11.47 8.88 2.53
C ARG A 196 10.89 7.84 3.50
N LYS A 197 11.54 7.60 4.63
CA LYS A 197 11.01 6.70 5.67
C LYS A 197 9.95 7.36 6.54
N LYS A 198 9.88 8.70 6.53
CA LYS A 198 8.92 9.48 7.32
C LYS A 198 7.76 10.00 6.49
N MET A 199 6.66 10.26 7.18
CA MET A 199 5.55 11.04 6.69
C MET A 199 5.64 12.46 7.26
N SER A 200 5.11 13.45 6.54
CA SER A 200 5.06 14.84 6.98
C SER A 200 3.86 15.56 6.39
N ILE A 201 3.56 16.73 6.88
CA ILE A 201 2.68 17.66 6.18
C ILE A 201 3.35 18.01 4.85
N ASN A 202 2.64 17.82 3.75
CA ASN A 202 3.16 18.04 2.40
C ASN A 202 2.08 18.63 1.51
N TYR A 203 2.10 19.94 1.34
CA TYR A 203 1.11 20.68 0.56
C TYR A 203 1.21 20.45 -0.95
N ASN A 204 2.36 19.98 -1.45
CA ASN A 204 2.57 19.78 -2.90
C ASN A 204 2.09 18.41 -3.38
N HIS A 205 2.31 17.35 -2.58
CA HIS A 205 2.06 15.95 -2.96
C HIS A 205 1.37 15.15 -1.86
N GLY A 206 0.91 15.82 -0.81
CA GLY A 206 0.16 15.20 0.29
C GLY A 206 -1.28 14.93 -0.10
N LYS A 207 -1.87 13.95 0.56
CA LYS A 207 -3.30 13.65 0.47
C LYS A 207 -4.01 14.28 1.65
N ASN A 208 -5.21 14.82 1.42
CA ASN A 208 -6.03 15.43 2.47
C ASN A 208 -6.14 14.51 3.68
N ALA A 209 -5.92 15.07 4.86
CA ALA A 209 -6.00 14.36 6.12
C ALA A 209 -6.58 15.26 7.20
N VAL A 210 -7.67 14.81 7.80
CA VAL A 210 -8.35 15.50 8.91
C VAL A 210 -8.41 14.58 10.10
N THR A 211 -7.89 15.06 11.24
CA THR A 211 -7.87 14.34 12.51
C THR A 211 -8.34 15.26 13.63
N HIS A 212 -9.37 14.86 14.35
CA HIS A 212 -9.77 15.50 15.60
C HIS A 212 -9.06 14.82 16.76
N TYR A 213 -8.54 15.59 17.69
CA TYR A 213 -7.93 15.03 18.89
C TYR A 213 -8.62 15.54 20.17
N LYS A 214 -8.55 14.70 21.20
CA LYS A 214 -8.91 15.01 22.57
C LYS A 214 -7.77 14.58 23.49
N VAL A 215 -7.29 15.49 24.32
CA VAL A 215 -6.26 15.19 25.32
C VAL A 215 -6.87 14.30 26.41
N LEU A 216 -6.25 13.16 26.65
CA LEU A 216 -6.60 12.25 27.73
C LEU A 216 -5.72 12.51 28.96
N LYS A 217 -4.40 12.74 28.74
CA LYS A 217 -3.45 13.00 29.82
C LYS A 217 -2.23 13.77 29.32
N ARG A 218 -1.73 14.72 30.11
CA ARG A 218 -0.48 15.43 29.87
C ARG A 218 0.62 14.90 30.77
N PHE A 219 1.79 14.70 30.19
CA PHE A 219 3.03 14.33 30.88
C PHE A 219 4.05 15.46 30.71
N ARG A 220 5.23 15.34 31.33
CA ARG A 220 6.25 16.39 31.29
C ARG A 220 6.69 16.78 29.87
N GLN A 221 6.78 15.79 28.96
CA GLN A 221 7.28 15.98 27.58
C GLN A 221 6.39 15.35 26.51
N TYR A 222 5.26 14.78 26.90
CA TYR A 222 4.37 14.02 26.00
C TYR A 222 2.91 14.31 26.35
N THR A 223 2.05 14.09 25.39
CA THR A 223 0.60 14.13 25.58
C THR A 223 -0.02 12.83 25.10
N HIS A 224 -0.86 12.20 25.93
CA HIS A 224 -1.70 11.10 25.54
C HIS A 224 -3.01 11.65 24.98
N VAL A 225 -3.34 11.27 23.75
CA VAL A 225 -4.51 11.77 23.04
C VAL A 225 -5.37 10.63 22.51
N GLU A 226 -6.66 10.87 22.42
CA GLU A 226 -7.57 10.13 21.56
C GLU A 226 -7.68 10.87 20.24
N CYS A 227 -7.57 10.15 19.13
CA CYS A 227 -7.70 10.68 17.77
C CYS A 227 -8.93 10.08 17.08
N ARG A 228 -9.77 10.93 16.49
CA ARG A 228 -10.85 10.53 15.61
C ARG A 228 -10.53 10.98 14.22
N LEU A 229 -10.49 10.03 13.28
CA LEU A 229 -10.13 10.30 11.88
C LEU A 229 -11.38 10.54 11.04
N GLU A 230 -11.38 11.61 10.24
CA GLU A 230 -12.32 11.77 9.11
C GLU A 230 -11.80 11.06 7.87
N THR A 231 -10.49 11.02 7.69
CA THR A 231 -9.84 10.37 6.54
C THR A 231 -9.10 9.11 6.98
N GLY A 232 -8.81 8.20 6.06
CA GLY A 232 -8.05 6.97 6.34
C GLY A 232 -6.53 7.13 6.19
N ARG A 233 -5.95 8.25 6.70
CA ARG A 233 -4.53 8.58 6.53
C ARG A 233 -3.80 8.50 7.85
#